data_8ffddf1bef080c40c2fd791dde865865
#
_entry.id   8ffddf1bef080c40c2fd791dde865865
#
_cell.length_a   1.000
_cell.length_b   1.000
_cell.length_c   1.000
_cell.angle_alpha   90.00
_cell.angle_beta   90.00
_cell.angle_gamma   90.00
#
_symmetry.space_group_name_H-M   'P 1'
#
loop_
_entity.id
_entity.type
_entity.pdbx_description
1 polymer ?
#
loop_
_entity_poly.entity_id
_entity_poly.type
_entity_poly.pdbx_seq_one_letter_code
_entity_poly.pdbx_strand_id
1 'polypeptide(L)'
;MNEEIIKNLNKILPVVERVHNDHHPELHQVAALYAELKQNPSREVFDKLRDVTKNYALPEDACQAYTKVYNMLEELDKAFV
;
A
#
# COMPACT_ATOMS: atom_id res chain seq x y z
N MET A 1 5.51 8.39 -10.98
CA MET A 1 5.91 7.56 -9.84
C MET A 1 6.94 6.53 -10.28
N ASN A 2 7.65 5.93 -9.36
CA ASN A 2 8.66 4.92 -9.67
C ASN A 2 8.00 3.67 -10.29
N GLU A 3 8.28 3.40 -11.55
CA GLU A 3 7.64 2.31 -12.28
C GLU A 3 8.02 0.93 -11.76
N GLU A 4 9.24 0.77 -11.25
CA GLU A 4 9.66 -0.50 -10.70
C GLU A 4 8.91 -0.84 -9.42
N ILE A 5 8.70 0.16 -8.56
CA ILE A 5 7.91 -0.02 -7.34
C ILE A 5 6.47 -0.37 -7.72
N ILE A 6 5.89 0.32 -8.69
CA ILE A 6 4.54 0.05 -9.16
C ILE A 6 4.43 -1.38 -9.69
N LYS A 7 5.41 -1.81 -10.46
CA LYS A 7 5.43 -3.18 -10.99
C LYS A 7 5.45 -4.22 -9.86
N ASN A 8 6.27 -3.98 -8.85
CA ASN A 8 6.36 -4.89 -7.71
C ASN A 8 5.08 -4.89 -6.89
N LEU A 9 4.49 -3.73 -6.64
CA LEU A 9 3.23 -3.62 -5.93
C LEU A 9 2.09 -4.33 -6.67
N ASN A 10 2.06 -4.23 -8.00
CA ASN A 10 1.05 -4.91 -8.81
C ASN A 10 1.09 -6.42 -8.60
N LYS A 11 2.26 -6.97 -8.34
CA LYS A 11 2.44 -8.41 -8.11
C LYS A 11 2.15 -8.81 -6.66
N ILE A 12 2.64 -8.03 -5.72
CA ILE A 12 2.67 -8.43 -4.30
C ILE A 12 1.39 -8.05 -3.57
N LEU A 13 0.85 -6.86 -3.83
CA LEU A 13 -0.29 -6.35 -3.07
C LEU A 13 -1.52 -7.27 -3.16
N PRO A 14 -1.91 -7.78 -4.33
CA PRO A 14 -3.07 -8.68 -4.38
C PRO A 14 -2.87 -9.96 -3.56
N VAL A 15 -1.65 -10.47 -3.50
CA VAL A 15 -1.33 -11.67 -2.71
C VAL A 15 -1.45 -11.35 -1.21
N VAL A 16 -0.88 -10.24 -0.76
CA VAL A 16 -0.94 -9.83 0.63
C VAL A 16 -2.39 -9.58 1.06
N GLU A 17 -3.16 -8.92 0.21
CA GLU A 17 -4.58 -8.66 0.48
C GLU A 17 -5.34 -9.96 0.67
N ARG A 18 -5.13 -10.94 -0.21
CA ARG A 18 -5.83 -12.22 -0.16
C ARG A 18 -5.45 -13.04 1.07
N VAL A 19 -4.16 -13.06 1.40
CA VAL A 19 -3.64 -13.88 2.50
C VAL A 19 -4.03 -13.31 3.87
N HIS A 20 -4.07 -11.98 3.99
CA HIS A 20 -4.25 -11.31 5.27
C HIS A 20 -5.64 -10.72 5.50
N ASN A 21 -6.59 -10.90 4.59
CA ASN A 21 -7.87 -10.19 4.65
C ASN A 21 -8.68 -10.51 5.90
N ASP A 22 -8.55 -11.70 6.46
CA ASP A 22 -9.31 -12.09 7.65
C ASP A 22 -8.88 -11.31 8.89
N HIS A 23 -7.60 -11.03 9.01
CA HIS A 23 -7.03 -10.33 10.17
C HIS A 23 -6.79 -8.85 9.92
N HIS A 24 -6.67 -8.46 8.65
CA HIS A 24 -6.37 -7.08 8.25
C HIS A 24 -7.28 -6.66 7.11
N PRO A 25 -8.60 -6.47 7.39
CA PRO A 25 -9.56 -6.06 6.35
C PRO A 25 -9.24 -4.69 5.76
N GLU A 26 -8.48 -3.87 6.47
CA GLU A 26 -8.04 -2.56 5.94
C GLU A 26 -7.22 -2.70 4.66
N LEU A 27 -6.65 -3.88 4.38
CA LEU A 27 -5.91 -4.11 3.14
C LEU A 27 -6.79 -3.99 1.90
N HIS A 28 -8.09 -4.25 2.02
CA HIS A 28 -9.02 -4.01 0.92
C HIS A 28 -9.06 -2.52 0.55
N GLN A 29 -9.04 -1.65 1.56
CA GLN A 29 -9.00 -0.21 1.34
C GLN A 29 -7.66 0.22 0.76
N VAL A 30 -6.56 -0.37 1.23
CA VAL A 30 -5.24 -0.09 0.69
C VAL A 30 -5.19 -0.44 -0.80
N ALA A 31 -5.73 -1.60 -1.18
CA ALA A 31 -5.74 -2.02 -2.57
C ALA A 31 -6.57 -1.09 -3.44
N ALA A 32 -7.73 -0.66 -2.94
CA ALA A 32 -8.61 0.27 -3.66
C ALA A 32 -7.93 1.63 -3.84
N LEU A 33 -7.29 2.13 -2.78
CA LEU A 33 -6.57 3.41 -2.84
C LEU A 33 -5.36 3.32 -3.77
N TYR A 34 -4.67 2.18 -3.78
CA TYR A 34 -3.57 1.98 -4.70
C TYR A 34 -4.04 2.00 -6.16
N ALA A 35 -5.18 1.37 -6.46
CA ALA A 35 -5.76 1.41 -7.79
C ALA A 35 -6.09 2.85 -8.21
N GLU A 36 -6.65 3.63 -7.29
CA GLU A 36 -6.94 5.04 -7.53
C GLU A 36 -5.65 5.84 -7.76
N LEU A 37 -4.62 5.55 -6.96
CA LEU A 37 -3.33 6.20 -7.08
C LEU A 37 -2.70 6.00 -8.46
N LYS A 38 -2.82 4.79 -9.01
CA LYS A 38 -2.27 4.50 -10.34
C LYS A 38 -2.99 5.29 -11.43
N GLN A 39 -4.29 5.51 -11.27
CA GLN A 39 -5.06 6.25 -12.25
C GLN A 39 -4.86 7.75 -12.15
N ASN A 40 -4.78 8.25 -10.92
CA ASN A 40 -4.72 9.69 -10.68
C ASN A 40 -3.91 9.97 -9.41
N PRO A 41 -2.57 9.95 -9.50
CA PRO A 41 -1.73 10.24 -8.33
C PRO A 41 -2.03 11.62 -7.75
N SER A 42 -2.25 11.69 -6.45
CA SER A 42 -2.50 12.94 -5.77
C SER A 42 -2.09 12.86 -4.31
N ARG A 43 -1.83 14.01 -3.72
CA ARG A 43 -1.54 14.09 -2.28
C ARG A 43 -2.71 13.56 -1.45
N GLU A 44 -3.93 13.82 -1.91
CA GLU A 44 -5.14 13.38 -1.21
C GLU A 44 -5.19 11.86 -1.07
N VAL A 45 -4.83 11.12 -2.13
CA VAL A 45 -4.83 9.65 -2.09
C VAL A 45 -3.78 9.16 -1.11
N PHE A 46 -2.60 9.77 -1.10
CA PHE A 46 -1.56 9.41 -0.13
C PHE A 46 -1.98 9.72 1.30
N ASP A 47 -2.69 10.82 1.51
CA ASP A 47 -3.21 11.15 2.85
C ASP A 47 -4.20 10.08 3.33
N LYS A 48 -5.04 9.59 2.44
CA LYS A 48 -5.96 8.50 2.76
C LYS A 48 -5.21 7.20 3.07
N LEU A 49 -4.15 6.91 2.32
CA LEU A 49 -3.30 5.74 2.60
C LEU A 49 -2.65 5.85 3.97
N ARG A 50 -2.15 7.02 4.34
CA ARG A 50 -1.57 7.23 5.67
C ARG A 50 -2.60 7.00 6.77
N ASP A 51 -3.82 7.43 6.54
CA ASP A 51 -4.89 7.28 7.52
C ASP A 51 -5.26 5.81 7.70
N VAL A 52 -5.46 5.09 6.60
CA VAL A 52 -5.85 3.67 6.63
C VAL A 52 -4.74 2.80 7.23
N THR A 53 -3.48 3.11 6.91
CA THR A 53 -2.33 2.32 7.35
C THR A 53 -1.71 2.82 8.65
N LYS A 54 -2.24 3.89 9.24
CA LYS A 54 -1.68 4.53 10.44
C LYS A 54 -0.23 4.93 10.21
N ASN A 55 -0.01 5.68 9.13
CA ASN A 55 1.33 6.14 8.70
C ASN A 55 2.24 4.97 8.34
N TYR A 56 1.68 3.96 7.67
CA TYR A 56 2.43 2.77 7.21
C TYR A 56 3.03 1.98 8.37
N ALA A 57 2.35 1.98 9.52
CA ALA A 57 2.77 1.20 10.68
C ALA A 57 2.55 -0.28 10.41
N LEU A 58 3.55 -1.09 10.74
CA LEU A 58 3.48 -2.53 10.50
C LEU A 58 2.89 -3.24 11.71
N PRO A 59 1.87 -4.10 11.53
CA PRO A 59 1.37 -4.93 12.63
C PRO A 59 2.40 -5.99 13.01
N GLU A 60 2.27 -6.53 14.22
CA GLU A 60 3.20 -7.52 14.73
C GLU A 60 3.25 -8.79 13.88
N ASP A 61 2.13 -9.14 13.27
CA ASP A 61 2.01 -10.35 12.46
C ASP A 61 2.30 -10.10 10.97
N ALA A 62 2.88 -8.96 10.63
CA ALA A 62 3.21 -8.65 9.24
C ALA A 62 4.27 -9.62 8.73
N CYS A 63 3.96 -10.31 7.64
CA CYS A 63 4.93 -11.14 6.96
C CYS A 63 5.87 -10.28 6.12
N GLN A 64 6.88 -10.91 5.51
CA GLN A 64 7.86 -10.21 4.71
C GLN A 64 7.22 -9.48 3.52
N ALA A 65 6.27 -10.10 2.85
CA ALA A 65 5.57 -9.49 1.72
C ALA A 65 4.73 -8.30 2.16
N TYR A 66 4.03 -8.41 3.29
CA TYR A 66 3.25 -7.33 3.88
C TYR A 66 4.16 -6.13 4.17
N THR A 67 5.30 -6.40 4.81
CA THR A 67 6.29 -5.37 5.12
C THR A 67 6.75 -4.65 3.86
N LYS A 68 7.02 -5.40 2.78
CA LYS A 68 7.44 -4.82 1.51
C LYS A 68 6.37 -3.91 0.92
N VAL A 69 5.10 -4.30 0.99
CA VAL A 69 4.01 -3.48 0.47
C VAL A 69 3.98 -2.12 1.16
N TYR A 70 4.00 -2.11 2.49
CA TYR A 70 3.95 -0.83 3.23
C TYR A 70 5.20 0.00 3.00
N ASN A 71 6.36 -0.61 2.96
CA ASN A 71 7.61 0.13 2.69
C ASN A 71 7.59 0.74 1.29
N MET A 72 7.09 0.02 0.29
CA MET A 72 7.00 0.56 -1.07
C MET A 72 5.98 1.69 -1.19
N LEU A 73 4.83 1.56 -0.52
CA LEU A 73 3.84 2.64 -0.51
C LEU A 73 4.39 3.89 0.17
N GLU A 74 5.09 3.72 1.28
CA GLU A 74 5.72 4.83 1.98
C GLU A 74 6.77 5.51 1.10
N GLU A 75 7.55 4.72 0.39
CA GLU A 75 8.57 5.25 -0.52
C GLU A 75 7.95 6.08 -1.64
N LEU A 76 6.85 5.61 -2.23
CA LEU A 76 6.11 6.39 -3.22
C LEU A 76 5.57 7.68 -2.62
N ASP A 77 5.05 7.61 -1.41
CA ASP A 77 4.50 8.78 -0.70
C ASP A 77 5.56 9.84 -0.49
N LYS A 78 6.73 9.45 0.01
CA LYS A 78 7.83 10.38 0.27
C LYS A 78 8.38 11.00 -1.00
N ALA A 79 8.36 10.27 -2.09
CA ALA A 79 8.84 10.76 -3.38
C ALA A 79 7.82 11.62 -4.11
N PHE A 80 6.57 11.59 -3.72
CA PHE A 80 5.51 12.35 -4.36
C PHE A 80 5.50 13.77 -3.81
N VAL A 81 5.71 14.73 -4.69
CA VAL A 81 5.82 16.14 -4.31
C VAL A 81 4.66 16.94 -4.88
#